data_bc219ccb4a9874038f8480e22a7074f5
#
_entry.id   bc219ccb4a9874038f8480e22a7074f5
#
_cell.length_a   1.000
_cell.length_b   1.000
_cell.length_c   1.000
_cell.angle_alpha   90.00
_cell.angle_beta   90.00
_cell.angle_gamma   90.00
#
_symmetry.space_group_name_H-M   'P 1'
#
loop_
_entity.id
_entity.type
_entity.pdbx_description
1 polymer ?
#
loop_
_entity_poly.entity_id
_entity_poly.type
_entity_poly.pdbx_seq_one_letter_code
_entity_poly.pdbx_strand_id
1 'polypeptide(L)'
;MKKSLFLTLLLSIILVSACTNGKTKSLEEFYKDAKIENVDKVIIQDGSTGASKTITKQEQIDEFLSLIKDIEFTPQDSQEKRAGWRYGVALFDGEREFKFTLSEISNTYYDSNPDIHPIVDDFYKNLDVQEE
;
A
#
# COMPACT_ATOMS: atom_id res chain seq x y z
N MET A 1 24.40 -36.96 -26.10
CA MET A 1 24.50 -37.02 -24.65
C MET A 1 24.69 -35.66 -24.00
N LYS A 2 25.52 -34.80 -24.55
CA LYS A 2 25.70 -33.42 -23.99
C LYS A 2 24.47 -32.54 -24.11
N LYS A 3 23.59 -32.78 -25.09
CA LYS A 3 22.37 -31.98 -25.30
C LYS A 3 21.27 -32.26 -24.27
N SER A 4 21.20 -33.48 -23.71
CA SER A 4 20.20 -33.82 -22.71
C SER A 4 20.52 -33.25 -21.33
N LEU A 5 21.80 -33.08 -21.01
CA LEU A 5 22.24 -32.45 -19.79
C LEU A 5 21.93 -30.94 -19.75
N PHE A 6 22.03 -30.30 -20.90
CA PHE A 6 21.72 -28.87 -21.04
C PHE A 6 20.21 -28.59 -20.91
N LEU A 7 19.39 -29.51 -21.41
CA LEU A 7 17.93 -29.37 -21.31
C LEU A 7 17.44 -29.55 -19.88
N THR A 8 18.09 -30.46 -19.12
CA THR A 8 17.72 -30.68 -17.72
C THR A 8 18.10 -29.51 -16.82
N LEU A 9 19.20 -28.84 -17.13
CA LEU A 9 19.65 -27.66 -16.38
C LEU A 9 18.74 -26.46 -16.63
N LEU A 10 18.25 -26.30 -17.84
CA LEU A 10 17.33 -25.21 -18.21
C LEU A 10 15.96 -25.38 -17.53
N LEU A 11 15.50 -26.60 -17.34
CA LEU A 11 14.23 -26.92 -16.72
C LEU A 11 14.25 -26.61 -15.20
N SER A 12 15.41 -26.78 -14.55
CA SER A 12 15.54 -26.50 -13.11
C SER A 12 15.52 -24.98 -12.79
N ILE A 13 15.89 -24.13 -13.75
CA ILE A 13 15.88 -22.67 -13.56
C ILE A 13 14.44 -22.14 -13.59
N ILE A 14 13.55 -22.75 -14.36
CA ILE A 14 12.15 -22.31 -14.47
C ILE A 14 11.37 -22.60 -13.18
N LEU A 15 11.72 -23.62 -12.42
CA LEU A 15 11.06 -23.97 -11.16
C LEU A 15 11.33 -22.97 -10.03
N VAL A 16 12.46 -22.25 -10.07
CA VAL A 16 12.82 -21.27 -9.02
C VAL A 16 12.01 -19.98 -9.16
N SER A 17 11.57 -19.63 -10.37
CA SER A 17 10.78 -18.42 -10.61
C SER A 17 9.31 -18.53 -10.16
N ALA A 18 8.82 -19.75 -9.90
CA ALA A 18 7.44 -19.99 -9.45
C ALA A 18 7.22 -19.72 -7.93
N CYS A 19 8.30 -19.50 -7.17
CA CYS A 19 8.24 -19.32 -5.71
C CYS A 19 8.20 -17.85 -5.25
N THR A 20 7.89 -16.90 -6.15
CA THR A 20 7.92 -15.47 -5.85
C THR A 20 6.55 -14.86 -5.51
N ASN A 21 5.52 -15.70 -5.28
CA ASN A 21 4.21 -15.24 -4.85
C ASN A 21 4.27 -14.76 -3.39
N GLY A 22 3.72 -13.57 -3.11
CA GLY A 22 3.68 -13.00 -1.78
C GLY A 22 4.88 -12.13 -1.43
N LYS A 23 5.46 -11.49 -2.41
CA LYS A 23 6.60 -10.60 -2.22
C LYS A 23 6.24 -9.36 -1.42
N THR A 24 7.13 -8.99 -0.48
CA THR A 24 7.05 -7.73 0.26
C THR A 24 7.32 -6.55 -0.69
N LYS A 25 6.48 -5.52 -0.59
CA LYS A 25 6.62 -4.29 -1.36
C LYS A 25 6.44 -3.07 -0.46
N SER A 26 7.12 -1.97 -0.79
CA SER A 26 6.86 -0.70 -0.12
C SER A 26 5.54 -0.11 -0.62
N LEU A 27 4.92 0.76 0.19
CA LEU A 27 3.70 1.45 -0.22
C LEU A 27 3.94 2.27 -1.50
N GLU A 28 5.10 2.91 -1.61
CA GLU A 28 5.47 3.68 -2.81
C GLU A 28 5.45 2.82 -4.06
N GLU A 29 5.93 1.58 -3.99
CA GLU A 29 5.88 0.66 -5.12
C GLU A 29 4.43 0.39 -5.56
N PHE A 30 3.51 0.23 -4.59
CA PHE A 30 2.10 0.01 -4.91
C PHE A 30 1.50 1.21 -5.65
N TYR A 31 1.64 2.42 -5.14
CA TYR A 31 0.99 3.56 -5.77
C TYR A 31 1.69 4.01 -7.06
N LYS A 32 2.99 3.77 -7.22
CA LYS A 32 3.68 3.99 -8.50
C LYS A 32 3.24 3.00 -9.56
N ASP A 33 3.00 1.75 -9.20
CA ASP A 33 2.44 0.74 -10.10
C ASP A 33 1.03 1.16 -10.57
N ALA A 34 0.29 1.89 -9.74
CA ALA A 34 -1.02 2.46 -10.08
C ALA A 34 -0.91 3.79 -10.83
N LYS A 35 0.29 4.19 -11.26
CA LYS A 35 0.55 5.42 -12.01
C LYS A 35 0.31 6.70 -11.22
N ILE A 36 0.45 6.64 -9.92
CA ILE A 36 0.42 7.82 -9.05
C ILE A 36 1.85 8.33 -8.92
N GLU A 37 2.15 9.46 -9.55
CA GLU A 37 3.49 10.05 -9.59
C GLU A 37 3.57 11.37 -8.82
N ASN A 38 2.58 12.25 -9.03
CA ASN A 38 2.52 13.58 -8.42
C ASN A 38 1.23 13.70 -7.62
N VAL A 39 1.28 13.33 -6.35
CA VAL A 39 0.10 13.40 -5.49
C VAL A 39 -0.29 14.86 -5.24
N ASP A 40 -1.50 15.23 -5.65
CA ASP A 40 -2.02 16.59 -5.51
C ASP A 40 -3.17 16.69 -4.50
N LYS A 41 -3.70 15.55 -4.05
CA LYS A 41 -4.74 15.50 -3.03
C LYS A 41 -4.67 14.17 -2.28
N VAL A 42 -4.91 14.21 -0.98
CA VAL A 42 -5.02 13.01 -0.14
C VAL A 42 -6.31 13.13 0.66
N ILE A 43 -7.08 12.06 0.72
CA ILE A 43 -8.24 11.94 1.61
C ILE A 43 -7.97 10.81 2.59
N ILE A 44 -8.08 11.10 3.88
CA ILE A 44 -7.98 10.11 4.95
C ILE A 44 -9.34 10.01 5.61
N GLN A 45 -9.95 8.84 5.57
CA GLN A 45 -11.25 8.58 6.20
C GLN A 45 -11.09 7.74 7.46
N ASP A 46 -11.74 8.19 8.54
CA ASP A 46 -11.82 7.44 9.78
C ASP A 46 -12.99 6.45 9.68
N GLY A 47 -12.68 5.17 9.61
CA GLY A 47 -13.69 4.11 9.48
C GLY A 47 -14.58 3.95 10.69
N SER A 48 -14.17 4.45 11.87
CA SER A 48 -14.99 4.33 13.09
C SER A 48 -16.08 5.40 13.18
N THR A 49 -15.88 6.56 12.54
CA THR A 49 -16.81 7.69 12.59
C THR A 49 -17.43 8.02 11.23
N GLY A 50 -16.80 7.60 10.14
CA GLY A 50 -17.17 8.00 8.78
C GLY A 50 -16.66 9.39 8.39
N ALA A 51 -16.06 10.15 9.32
CA ALA A 51 -15.49 11.46 9.03
C ALA A 51 -14.22 11.34 8.21
N SER A 52 -13.89 12.38 7.44
CA SER A 52 -12.68 12.41 6.64
C SER A 52 -11.98 13.76 6.72
N LYS A 53 -10.68 13.75 6.40
CA LYS A 53 -9.87 14.95 6.22
C LYS A 53 -9.28 14.94 4.83
N THR A 54 -9.43 16.05 4.11
CA THR A 54 -8.89 16.23 2.76
C THR A 54 -7.69 17.16 2.81
N ILE A 55 -6.56 16.70 2.26
CA ILE A 55 -5.31 17.45 2.22
C ILE A 55 -5.05 17.89 0.79
N THR A 56 -4.88 19.20 0.59
CA THR A 56 -4.54 19.79 -0.73
C THR A 56 -3.27 20.63 -0.69
N LYS A 57 -2.78 20.96 0.51
CA LYS A 57 -1.52 21.70 0.65
C LYS A 57 -0.36 20.75 0.40
N GLN A 58 0.49 21.08 -0.56
CA GLN A 58 1.61 20.22 -0.97
C GLN A 58 2.54 19.90 0.20
N GLU A 59 2.78 20.84 1.08
CA GLU A 59 3.62 20.63 2.28
C GLU A 59 3.07 19.52 3.18
N GLN A 60 1.76 19.50 3.40
CA GLN A 60 1.10 18.48 4.21
C GLN A 60 1.07 17.13 3.49
N ILE A 61 0.87 17.15 2.18
CA ILE A 61 0.92 15.93 1.34
C ILE A 61 2.31 15.31 1.41
N ASP A 62 3.35 16.12 1.24
CA ASP A 62 4.74 15.63 1.27
C ASP A 62 5.11 15.08 2.65
N GLU A 63 4.64 15.73 3.71
CA GLU A 63 4.82 15.23 5.08
C GLU A 63 4.18 13.85 5.27
N PHE A 64 2.91 13.72 4.87
CA PHE A 64 2.20 12.46 4.98
C PHE A 64 2.88 11.34 4.20
N LEU A 65 3.22 11.59 2.93
CA LEU A 65 3.89 10.60 2.10
C LEU A 65 5.25 10.21 2.66
N SER A 66 6.00 11.17 3.22
CA SER A 66 7.31 10.86 3.81
C SER A 66 7.21 9.89 4.98
N LEU A 67 6.08 9.90 5.70
CA LEU A 67 5.84 8.99 6.82
C LEU A 67 5.47 7.57 6.40
N ILE A 68 4.83 7.40 5.25
CA ILE A 68 4.23 6.11 4.87
C ILE A 68 4.83 5.45 3.63
N LYS A 69 5.50 6.19 2.76
CA LYS A 69 5.95 5.66 1.45
C LYS A 69 6.91 4.47 1.54
N ASP A 70 7.76 4.45 2.57
CA ASP A 70 8.77 3.41 2.73
C ASP A 70 8.31 2.24 3.61
N ILE A 71 7.07 2.29 4.12
CA ILE A 71 6.51 1.18 4.90
C ILE A 71 6.38 -0.04 4.00
N GLU A 72 6.89 -1.17 4.48
CA GLU A 72 6.83 -2.44 3.76
C GLU A 72 5.57 -3.21 4.09
N PHE A 73 4.93 -3.76 3.06
CA PHE A 73 3.73 -4.56 3.16
C PHE A 73 4.02 -5.99 2.71
N THR A 74 3.73 -6.94 3.60
CA THR A 74 3.90 -8.37 3.34
C THR A 74 2.54 -9.05 3.39
N PRO A 75 2.16 -9.84 2.35
CA PRO A 75 0.88 -10.54 2.37
C PRO A 75 0.74 -11.43 3.60
N GLN A 76 -0.45 -11.39 4.24
CA GLN A 76 -0.75 -12.26 5.36
C GLN A 76 -0.99 -13.70 4.88
N ASP A 77 -0.69 -14.68 5.73
CA ASP A 77 -0.95 -16.09 5.44
C ASP A 77 -2.44 -16.35 5.27
N SER A 78 -3.27 -15.79 6.15
CA SER A 78 -4.71 -15.87 6.05
C SER A 78 -5.27 -14.69 5.25
N GLN A 79 -6.00 -15.01 4.18
CA GLN A 79 -6.69 -14.04 3.34
C GLN A 79 -8.20 -14.12 3.53
N GLU A 80 -8.65 -14.63 4.67
CA GLU A 80 -10.09 -14.67 4.99
C GLU A 80 -10.66 -13.26 5.02
N LYS A 81 -11.80 -13.10 4.37
CA LYS A 81 -12.49 -11.82 4.27
C LYS A 81 -12.91 -11.30 5.64
N ARG A 82 -12.56 -10.05 5.93
CA ARG A 82 -12.86 -9.38 7.20
C ARG A 82 -13.76 -8.18 6.95
N ALA A 83 -14.57 -7.85 7.96
CA ALA A 83 -15.42 -6.67 7.92
C ALA A 83 -14.76 -5.53 8.70
N GLY A 84 -14.91 -4.32 8.19
CA GLY A 84 -14.45 -3.11 8.86
C GLY A 84 -12.98 -2.78 8.63
N TRP A 85 -12.66 -1.51 8.85
CA TRP A 85 -11.31 -0.96 8.74
C TRP A 85 -11.23 0.30 9.59
N ARG A 86 -10.03 0.63 10.08
CA ARG A 86 -9.84 1.79 10.95
C ARG A 86 -9.66 3.07 10.16
N TYR A 87 -8.79 3.05 9.16
CA TYR A 87 -8.57 4.18 8.27
C TYR A 87 -8.50 3.73 6.82
N GLY A 88 -9.11 4.52 5.95
CA GLY A 88 -8.95 4.41 4.50
C GLY A 88 -8.21 5.63 3.97
N VAL A 89 -7.37 5.42 2.97
CA VAL A 89 -6.57 6.47 2.35
C VAL A 89 -6.79 6.46 0.85
N ALA A 90 -6.98 7.65 0.28
CA ALA A 90 -7.03 7.82 -1.17
C ALA A 90 -5.96 8.83 -1.58
N LEU A 91 -5.09 8.43 -2.47
CA LEU A 91 -4.07 9.27 -3.09
C LEU A 91 -4.52 9.63 -4.49
N PHE A 92 -4.46 10.92 -4.85
CA PHE A 92 -4.87 11.40 -6.17
C PHE A 92 -3.70 12.01 -6.90
N ASP A 93 -3.60 11.69 -8.18
CA ASP A 93 -2.72 12.34 -9.15
C ASP A 93 -3.61 12.79 -10.32
N GLY A 94 -4.13 14.02 -10.23
CA GLY A 94 -5.16 14.50 -11.15
C GLY A 94 -6.42 13.63 -11.03
N GLU A 95 -6.81 12.98 -12.13
CA GLU A 95 -7.98 12.08 -12.17
C GLU A 95 -7.68 10.66 -11.74
N ARG A 96 -6.40 10.31 -11.57
CA ARG A 96 -6.00 8.98 -11.12
C ARG A 96 -6.12 8.89 -9.61
N GLU A 97 -6.58 7.76 -9.15
CA GLU A 97 -6.83 7.51 -7.73
C GLU A 97 -6.28 6.15 -7.31
N PHE A 98 -5.60 6.12 -6.17
CA PHE A 98 -5.17 4.88 -5.53
C PHE A 98 -5.74 4.85 -4.13
N LYS A 99 -6.63 3.89 -3.88
CA LYS A 99 -7.29 3.70 -2.58
C LYS A 99 -6.77 2.45 -1.90
N PHE A 100 -6.60 2.55 -0.59
CA PHE A 100 -6.28 1.40 0.24
C PHE A 100 -6.79 1.61 1.66
N THR A 101 -6.95 0.54 2.40
CA THR A 101 -7.08 0.61 3.86
C THR A 101 -5.74 0.22 4.46
N LEU A 102 -5.56 0.45 5.76
CA LEU A 102 -4.24 0.20 6.37
C LEU A 102 -3.83 -1.27 6.39
N SER A 103 -4.77 -2.18 6.19
CA SER A 103 -4.52 -3.62 6.18
C SER A 103 -4.80 -4.30 4.83
N GLU A 104 -5.44 -3.60 3.89
CA GLU A 104 -5.89 -4.20 2.63
C GLU A 104 -5.56 -3.31 1.43
N ILE A 105 -4.87 -3.89 0.46
CA ILE A 105 -4.54 -3.25 -0.81
C ILE A 105 -4.95 -4.20 -1.93
N SER A 106 -5.77 -3.73 -2.88
CA SER A 106 -6.21 -4.52 -4.05
C SER A 106 -6.75 -5.90 -3.66
N ASN A 107 -7.63 -5.95 -2.66
CA ASN A 107 -8.28 -7.16 -2.15
C ASN A 107 -7.34 -8.19 -1.51
N THR A 108 -6.14 -7.79 -1.14
CA THR A 108 -5.18 -8.62 -0.41
C THR A 108 -4.88 -8.00 0.94
N TYR A 109 -4.87 -8.81 2.00
CA TYR A 109 -4.52 -8.38 3.35
C TYR A 109 -3.02 -8.46 3.56
N TYR A 110 -2.46 -7.44 4.20
CA TYR A 110 -1.03 -7.28 4.43
C TYR A 110 -0.72 -6.98 5.89
N ASP A 111 0.44 -7.43 6.32
CA ASP A 111 1.10 -6.89 7.51
C ASP A 111 2.03 -5.77 7.07
N SER A 112 2.11 -4.70 7.86
CA SER A 112 2.99 -3.56 7.56
C SER A 112 4.12 -3.46 8.57
N ASN A 113 5.30 -3.05 8.10
CA ASN A 113 6.49 -2.85 8.91
C ASN A 113 7.23 -1.58 8.49
N PRO A 114 7.33 -0.55 9.36
CA PRO A 114 6.67 -0.46 10.66
C PRO A 114 5.15 -0.47 10.56
N ASP A 115 4.46 -0.74 11.67
CA ASP A 115 3.00 -0.75 11.69
C ASP A 115 2.44 0.62 11.27
N ILE A 116 1.70 0.64 10.18
CA ILE A 116 1.14 1.87 9.61
C ILE A 116 0.03 2.47 10.48
N HIS A 117 -0.67 1.67 11.29
CA HIS A 117 -1.84 2.13 12.05
C HIS A 117 -1.55 3.30 13.00
N PRO A 118 -0.56 3.21 13.91
CA PRO A 118 -0.28 4.34 14.79
C PRO A 118 0.26 5.56 14.02
N ILE A 119 0.96 5.36 12.92
CA ILE A 119 1.52 6.45 12.10
C ILE A 119 0.38 7.28 11.50
N VAL A 120 -0.59 6.62 10.87
CA VAL A 120 -1.73 7.32 10.25
C VAL A 120 -2.66 7.90 11.32
N ASP A 121 -2.89 7.16 12.42
CA ASP A 121 -3.72 7.64 13.53
C ASP A 121 -3.16 8.94 14.13
N ASP A 122 -1.88 8.99 14.44
CA ASP A 122 -1.22 10.19 14.97
C ASP A 122 -1.25 11.34 13.96
N PHE A 123 -0.97 11.06 12.70
CA PHE A 123 -1.01 12.07 11.65
C PHE A 123 -2.42 12.67 11.53
N TYR A 124 -3.44 11.82 11.45
CA TYR A 124 -4.84 12.26 11.32
C TYR A 124 -5.27 13.13 12.51
N LYS A 125 -4.96 12.71 13.73
CA LYS A 125 -5.35 13.44 14.95
C LYS A 125 -4.68 14.79 15.06
N ASN A 126 -3.45 14.90 14.62
CA ASN A 126 -2.67 16.14 14.71
C ASN A 126 -2.78 17.02 13.47
N LEU A 127 -3.46 16.56 12.43
CA LEU A 127 -3.64 17.30 11.20
C LEU A 127 -4.63 18.45 11.40
N ASP A 128 -4.18 19.70 11.19
CA ASP A 128 -5.01 20.89 11.30
C ASP A 128 -5.81 21.10 10.03
N VAL A 129 -6.78 20.23 9.82
CA VAL A 129 -7.73 20.26 8.71
C VAL A 129 -9.09 19.90 9.28
N GLN A 130 -10.13 20.58 8.82
CA GLN A 130 -11.50 20.32 9.26
C GLN A 130 -12.00 18.97 8.78
N GLU A 131 -12.65 18.23 9.69
CA GLU A 131 -13.33 16.98 9.32
C GLU A 131 -14.61 17.28 8.52
N GLU A 132 -14.86 16.42 7.57
CA GLU A 132 -16.07 16.48 6.72
C GLU A 132 -16.97 15.26 6.91
#